data_8d26686692b41aa10a76ef7db2f12b0e
#
_entry.id   8d26686692b41aa10a76ef7db2f12b0e
#
_cell.length_a   1.000
_cell.length_b   1.000
_cell.length_c   1.000
_cell.angle_alpha   90.00
_cell.angle_beta   90.00
_cell.angle_gamma   90.00
#
_symmetry.space_group_name_H-M   'P 1'
#
loop_
_entity.id
_entity.type
_entity.pdbx_description
1 polymer ?
#
loop_
_entity_poly.entity_id
_entity_poly.type
_entity_poly.pdbx_seq_one_letter_code
_entity_poly.pdbx_strand_id
1 'polypeptide(L)'
;MQIGSRYLGNRQCAFTVWAPQLKQVAVHLVAPEDKLIPLQQDEQGYWHGQAEAEPGAMYFYQLDGETDRPDPASHCQPQGVHGPSQIVDHSSFTWMDQQWKNIPLEKMVIYELHVGTFTSEGTFEAIIPRIPELLELGVNAIELMPIAQFPGERNWGYDGTYLYGVQYSYGGVNGLKQLVNACHQQGMAVFLDAVYNHFGPEGNYIGCYGPYFTNKYKTPWGCAINFDDSYSHAVRNFFIQNTLYWFREYHIDALRLDATDHILDHGAKHFLQELAEATEEFSQQQGRKFYLTAECDLNDVRWVRSREKGGFGLDAQWNDEFHHALHALLTGERNGYYLDFGDLDHMAKAYTHNFVYTWNFSKNRQKYHGSDPCDCSPNQFVVFSQNHDQVGNRMLGERLCHLVSFEAQKLAAAVYLISPSIPLIFMGEEYGETAPFQYFVSHGDPDLVAAVRKGRKEEFAAFHAEGEAPDPQSEETFQRSKLHWDLRHAGQHQKLWLFYQTLLRLRREVPALNHADRQSLDVSVLADEKVLKLRRWHHDSQVLCLLNFNTQPSSIKMALPPGTWKKLLSSADPQWGGTGADLPDLIPTERDQTIAEQQLILGPESVVIYGSV
;
A
#
# COMPACT_ATOMS: atom_id res chain seq x y z
N MET A 1 2.51 -14.42 23.61
CA MET A 1 3.52 -13.90 24.59
C MET A 1 4.13 -12.66 23.98
N GLN A 2 4.20 -11.54 24.72
CA GLN A 2 4.84 -10.31 24.22
C GLN A 2 6.37 -10.47 24.27
N ILE A 3 7.05 -10.00 23.24
CA ILE A 3 8.51 -10.03 23.07
C ILE A 3 9.06 -8.61 23.05
N GLY A 4 10.37 -8.47 23.28
CA GLY A 4 11.06 -7.19 23.39
C GLY A 4 11.11 -6.63 24.82
N SER A 5 11.53 -5.36 24.95
CA SER A 5 11.53 -4.65 26.23
C SER A 5 10.17 -4.02 26.51
N ARG A 6 9.74 -4.08 27.77
CA ARG A 6 8.50 -3.45 28.22
C ARG A 6 8.71 -2.71 29.53
N TYR A 7 8.55 -1.40 29.51
CA TYR A 7 8.58 -0.60 30.72
C TYR A 7 7.30 -0.85 31.55
N LEU A 8 7.50 -1.14 32.86
CA LEU A 8 6.42 -1.51 33.77
C LEU A 8 6.04 -0.37 34.72
N GLY A 9 6.71 0.77 34.61
CA GLY A 9 6.64 1.83 35.62
C GLY A 9 7.62 1.61 36.78
N ASN A 10 7.75 2.62 37.64
CA ASN A 10 8.58 2.56 38.85
C ASN A 10 10.02 2.07 38.61
N ARG A 11 10.63 2.50 37.52
CA ARG A 11 12.00 2.10 37.11
C ARG A 11 12.16 0.59 36.87
N GLN A 12 11.10 -0.11 36.51
CA GLN A 12 11.16 -1.53 36.20
C GLN A 12 10.90 -1.77 34.70
N CYS A 13 11.72 -2.59 34.09
CA CYS A 13 11.58 -3.03 32.71
C CYS A 13 11.65 -4.55 32.65
N ALA A 14 10.69 -5.17 31.94
CA ALA A 14 10.74 -6.58 31.60
C ALA A 14 11.35 -6.77 30.22
N PHE A 15 12.11 -7.83 30.04
CA PHE A 15 12.77 -8.21 28.79
C PHE A 15 12.37 -9.63 28.42
N THR A 16 12.04 -9.84 27.14
CA THR A 16 11.71 -11.17 26.61
C THR A 16 12.29 -11.30 25.22
N VAL A 17 13.14 -12.30 25.00
CA VAL A 17 13.70 -12.63 23.68
C VAL A 17 13.68 -14.13 23.45
N TRP A 18 13.37 -14.53 22.21
CA TRP A 18 13.42 -15.94 21.83
C TRP A 18 14.79 -16.29 21.26
N ALA A 19 15.47 -17.23 21.93
CA ALA A 19 16.79 -17.70 21.53
C ALA A 19 17.00 -19.14 22.02
N PRO A 20 16.33 -20.14 21.38
CA PRO A 20 16.20 -21.49 21.93
C PRO A 20 17.51 -22.30 21.96
N GLN A 21 18.50 -21.90 21.16
CA GLN A 21 19.74 -22.65 20.96
C GLN A 21 20.93 -22.09 21.78
N LEU A 22 20.73 -20.92 22.41
CA LEU A 22 21.75 -20.29 23.23
C LEU A 22 21.81 -20.92 24.65
N LYS A 23 22.99 -20.94 25.25
CA LYS A 23 23.21 -21.47 26.58
C LYS A 23 23.00 -20.45 27.68
N GLN A 24 23.21 -19.17 27.35
CA GLN A 24 22.95 -18.05 28.22
C GLN A 24 22.63 -16.78 27.45
N VAL A 25 21.71 -15.99 27.98
CA VAL A 25 21.39 -14.65 27.46
C VAL A 25 21.32 -13.70 28.67
N ALA A 26 21.91 -12.52 28.51
CA ALA A 26 21.80 -11.45 29.48
C ALA A 26 21.39 -10.16 28.81
N VAL A 27 20.67 -9.29 29.51
CA VAL A 27 20.53 -7.88 29.11
C VAL A 27 21.80 -7.16 29.51
N HIS A 28 22.47 -6.53 28.58
CA HIS A 28 23.59 -5.64 28.79
C HIS A 28 23.11 -4.19 28.67
N LEU A 29 22.78 -3.57 29.79
CA LEU A 29 22.56 -2.11 29.85
C LEU A 29 23.90 -1.42 29.60
N VAL A 30 23.96 -0.53 28.64
CA VAL A 30 25.19 0.21 28.25
C VAL A 30 25.11 1.70 28.58
N ALA A 31 23.91 2.19 28.85
CA ALA A 31 23.68 3.56 29.33
C ALA A 31 22.34 3.65 30.04
N PRO A 32 22.22 4.46 31.15
CA PRO A 32 23.22 5.32 31.72
C PRO A 32 24.29 4.57 32.58
N GLU A 33 24.06 3.29 32.88
CA GLU A 33 24.94 2.44 33.68
C GLU A 33 25.34 1.21 32.87
N ASP A 34 26.59 0.76 33.01
CA ASP A 34 27.05 -0.51 32.44
C ASP A 34 26.71 -1.65 33.40
N LYS A 35 25.80 -2.54 32.99
CA LYS A 35 25.31 -3.61 33.88
C LYS A 35 24.82 -4.82 33.08
N LEU A 36 25.26 -6.00 33.47
CA LEU A 36 24.77 -7.27 32.96
C LEU A 36 23.69 -7.86 33.89
N ILE A 37 22.57 -8.27 33.27
CA ILE A 37 21.43 -8.86 33.96
C ILE A 37 21.13 -10.20 33.30
N PRO A 38 21.46 -11.34 33.94
CA PRO A 38 21.17 -12.66 33.38
C PRO A 38 19.66 -12.88 33.26
N LEU A 39 19.26 -13.50 32.15
CA LEU A 39 17.88 -13.93 31.88
C LEU A 39 17.72 -15.42 32.18
N GLN A 40 16.47 -15.85 32.33
CA GLN A 40 16.10 -17.25 32.55
C GLN A 40 15.35 -17.79 31.34
N GLN A 41 15.73 -18.96 30.85
CA GLN A 41 15.10 -19.63 29.74
C GLN A 41 13.89 -20.45 30.19
N ASP A 42 12.79 -20.35 29.45
CA ASP A 42 11.62 -21.24 29.61
C ASP A 42 11.71 -22.48 28.70
N GLU A 43 10.73 -23.38 28.84
CA GLU A 43 10.66 -24.63 28.07
C GLU A 43 10.45 -24.41 26.55
N GLN A 44 10.02 -23.23 26.13
CA GLN A 44 9.79 -22.86 24.72
C GLN A 44 10.98 -22.12 24.09
N GLY A 45 12.04 -21.90 24.88
CA GLY A 45 13.26 -21.24 24.43
C GLY A 45 13.22 -19.71 24.49
N TYR A 46 12.24 -19.14 25.19
CA TYR A 46 12.24 -17.72 25.50
C TYR A 46 13.06 -17.43 26.74
N TRP A 47 13.81 -16.35 26.71
CA TRP A 47 14.58 -15.81 27.81
C TRP A 47 13.86 -14.63 28.44
N HIS A 48 13.67 -14.65 29.73
CA HIS A 48 12.91 -13.67 30.49
C HIS A 48 13.70 -13.08 31.64
N GLY A 49 13.48 -11.81 31.93
CA GLY A 49 14.01 -11.17 33.13
C GLY A 49 13.43 -9.78 33.33
N GLN A 50 13.73 -9.23 34.48
CA GLN A 50 13.40 -7.86 34.83
C GLN A 50 14.64 -7.13 35.34
N ALA A 51 14.71 -5.85 35.05
CA ALA A 51 15.77 -4.98 35.51
C ALA A 51 15.24 -3.63 35.92
N GLU A 52 15.97 -2.98 36.83
CA GLU A 52 15.79 -1.57 37.11
C GLU A 52 16.39 -0.77 35.96
N ALA A 53 15.53 -0.12 35.16
CA ALA A 53 15.91 0.71 34.01
C ALA A 53 14.82 1.73 33.72
N GLU A 54 15.22 2.93 33.32
CA GLU A 54 14.30 4.02 32.92
C GLU A 54 14.08 4.03 31.42
N PRO A 55 12.97 4.61 30.91
CA PRO A 55 12.83 4.95 29.51
C PRO A 55 14.01 5.80 29.01
N GLY A 56 14.51 5.48 27.82
CA GLY A 56 15.72 6.09 27.28
C GLY A 56 17.02 5.33 27.57
N ALA A 57 17.00 4.39 28.52
CA ALA A 57 18.17 3.53 28.75
C ALA A 57 18.46 2.66 27.51
N MET A 58 19.75 2.45 27.26
CA MET A 58 20.27 1.75 26.09
C MET A 58 20.75 0.36 26.47
N TYR A 59 20.43 -0.64 25.64
CA TYR A 59 20.79 -2.03 25.93
C TYR A 59 21.08 -2.85 24.68
N PHE A 60 21.83 -3.91 24.88
CA PHE A 60 21.96 -5.07 23.99
C PHE A 60 21.48 -6.34 24.71
N TYR A 61 21.31 -7.40 23.97
CA TYR A 61 21.40 -8.76 24.53
C TYR A 61 22.82 -9.28 24.33
N GLN A 62 23.45 -9.73 25.43
CA GLN A 62 24.70 -10.45 25.37
C GLN A 62 24.40 -11.94 25.20
N LEU A 63 24.90 -12.51 24.09
CA LEU A 63 24.68 -13.89 23.68
C LEU A 63 25.88 -14.75 24.07
N ASP A 64 25.62 -15.84 24.81
CA ASP A 64 26.62 -16.81 25.32
C ASP A 64 27.82 -16.16 26.06
N GLY A 65 27.62 -14.96 26.60
CA GLY A 65 28.65 -14.23 27.34
C GLY A 65 29.74 -13.58 26.49
N GLU A 66 29.61 -13.60 25.15
CA GLU A 66 30.67 -13.18 24.23
C GLU A 66 30.26 -12.00 23.33
N THR A 67 29.01 -11.97 22.85
CA THR A 67 28.62 -11.08 21.76
C THR A 67 27.38 -10.26 22.10
N ASP A 68 27.50 -8.95 22.03
CA ASP A 68 26.37 -8.04 22.17
C ASP A 68 25.66 -7.88 20.82
N ARG A 69 24.33 -7.98 20.84
CA ARG A 69 23.46 -7.76 19.67
C ARG A 69 22.22 -6.94 20.07
N PRO A 70 21.74 -6.05 19.17
CA PRO A 70 20.49 -5.33 19.40
C PRO A 70 19.31 -6.31 19.52
N ASP A 71 18.29 -5.92 20.26
CA ASP A 71 17.07 -6.70 20.43
C ASP A 71 16.36 -6.90 19.07
N PRO A 72 16.06 -8.13 18.64
CA PRO A 72 15.28 -8.37 17.41
C PRO A 72 13.93 -7.67 17.39
N ALA A 73 13.31 -7.48 18.56
CA ALA A 73 12.06 -6.75 18.75
C ALA A 73 12.29 -5.34 19.33
N SER A 74 13.39 -4.70 18.95
CA SER A 74 13.71 -3.34 19.38
C SER A 74 12.64 -2.34 18.98
N HIS A 75 12.15 -1.54 19.93
CA HIS A 75 11.16 -0.50 19.70
C HIS A 75 11.78 0.81 19.20
N CYS A 76 13.07 1.03 19.43
CA CYS A 76 13.78 2.26 19.06
C CYS A 76 15.28 2.00 18.88
N GLN A 77 15.84 2.45 17.76
CA GLN A 77 17.25 2.31 17.38
C GLN A 77 17.88 3.69 17.10
N PRO A 78 18.10 4.55 18.12
CA PRO A 78 18.51 5.94 17.90
C PRO A 78 19.92 6.08 17.34
N GLN A 79 20.73 5.00 17.41
CA GLN A 79 22.09 4.95 16.88
C GLN A 79 22.21 4.08 15.62
N GLY A 80 21.06 3.86 14.93
CA GLY A 80 21.00 3.05 13.71
C GLY A 80 21.00 1.55 13.98
N VAL A 81 21.04 0.77 12.90
CA VAL A 81 20.82 -0.70 12.92
C VAL A 81 21.90 -1.51 13.65
N HIS A 82 23.07 -0.94 13.89
CA HIS A 82 24.19 -1.58 14.63
C HIS A 82 24.28 -1.14 16.09
N GLY A 83 23.54 -0.09 16.45
CA GLY A 83 23.56 0.49 17.80
C GLY A 83 22.72 -0.28 18.80
N PRO A 84 22.81 0.08 20.10
CA PRO A 84 21.97 -0.50 21.14
C PRO A 84 20.51 -0.14 20.94
N SER A 85 19.63 -1.03 21.40
CA SER A 85 18.20 -0.78 21.49
C SER A 85 17.88 0.15 22.64
N GLN A 86 16.84 0.98 22.51
CA GLN A 86 16.41 1.91 23.55
C GLN A 86 15.10 1.46 24.18
N ILE A 87 15.01 1.53 25.52
CA ILE A 87 13.77 1.27 26.26
C ILE A 87 12.77 2.42 26.00
N VAL A 88 11.57 2.06 25.60
CA VAL A 88 10.46 2.98 25.31
C VAL A 88 9.34 2.80 26.34
N ASP A 89 8.83 3.91 26.88
CA ASP A 89 7.58 3.93 27.61
C ASP A 89 6.43 4.34 26.68
N HIS A 90 5.69 3.36 26.16
CA HIS A 90 4.54 3.62 25.29
C HIS A 90 3.36 4.27 26.02
N SER A 91 3.28 4.13 27.37
CA SER A 91 2.20 4.69 28.19
C SER A 91 2.35 6.19 28.44
N SER A 92 3.53 6.76 28.19
CA SER A 92 3.79 8.20 28.38
C SER A 92 3.10 9.09 27.33
N PHE A 93 2.67 8.53 26.21
CA PHE A 93 1.95 9.28 25.17
C PHE A 93 0.46 9.38 25.49
N THR A 94 -0.09 10.59 25.44
CA THR A 94 -1.51 10.82 25.66
C THR A 94 -2.28 10.81 24.34
N TRP A 95 -3.01 9.73 24.11
CA TRP A 95 -3.89 9.60 22.95
C TRP A 95 -5.16 10.43 23.12
N MET A 96 -5.63 11.07 22.05
CA MET A 96 -6.87 11.85 22.02
C MET A 96 -7.91 11.24 21.06
N ASP A 97 -7.76 9.98 20.72
CA ASP A 97 -8.55 9.23 19.74
C ASP A 97 -9.50 8.18 20.37
N GLN A 98 -9.88 8.34 21.64
CA GLN A 98 -10.70 7.36 22.39
C GLN A 98 -12.07 7.08 21.71
N GLN A 99 -12.57 8.01 20.89
CA GLN A 99 -13.82 7.86 20.14
C GLN A 99 -13.61 7.28 18.74
N TRP A 100 -12.38 7.12 18.31
CA TRP A 100 -12.06 6.59 17.00
C TRP A 100 -12.44 5.12 16.87
N LYS A 101 -13.18 4.75 15.80
CA LYS A 101 -13.69 3.40 15.56
C LYS A 101 -13.18 2.80 14.25
N ASN A 102 -12.30 3.52 13.54
CA ASN A 102 -11.91 3.24 12.18
C ASN A 102 -13.03 3.55 11.16
N ILE A 103 -12.67 3.55 9.88
CA ILE A 103 -13.58 3.73 8.75
C ILE A 103 -13.87 2.36 8.15
N PRO A 104 -15.12 2.05 7.74
CA PRO A 104 -15.39 0.84 6.98
C PRO A 104 -14.55 0.79 5.69
N LEU A 105 -13.90 -0.34 5.43
CA LEU A 105 -12.92 -0.48 4.35
C LEU A 105 -13.48 -0.07 2.97
N GLU A 106 -14.74 -0.41 2.71
CA GLU A 106 -15.45 -0.05 1.46
C GLU A 106 -15.72 1.45 1.29
N LYS A 107 -15.49 2.25 2.33
CA LYS A 107 -15.63 3.72 2.30
C LYS A 107 -14.29 4.45 2.22
N MET A 108 -13.21 3.69 2.22
CA MET A 108 -11.88 4.28 2.18
C MET A 108 -11.49 4.73 0.78
N VAL A 109 -10.80 5.85 0.74
CA VAL A 109 -9.98 6.34 -0.36
C VAL A 109 -8.58 6.44 0.20
N ILE A 110 -7.72 5.53 -0.23
CA ILE A 110 -6.36 5.38 0.32
C ILE A 110 -5.41 6.31 -0.44
N TYR A 111 -4.48 6.92 0.28
CA TYR A 111 -3.42 7.75 -0.26
C TYR A 111 -2.07 7.20 0.19
N GLU A 112 -1.35 6.57 -0.73
CA GLU A 112 -0.03 6.01 -0.48
C GLU A 112 1.02 7.11 -0.48
N LEU A 113 1.87 7.14 0.55
CA LEU A 113 2.94 8.10 0.68
C LEU A 113 4.22 7.53 1.28
N HIS A 114 5.36 8.09 0.86
CA HIS A 114 6.68 7.85 1.42
C HIS A 114 7.06 8.99 2.36
N VAL A 115 7.25 8.72 3.65
CA VAL A 115 7.48 9.75 4.68
C VAL A 115 8.63 10.69 4.31
N GLY A 116 9.77 10.14 3.87
CA GLY A 116 10.98 10.92 3.58
C GLY A 116 10.89 11.85 2.38
N THR A 117 9.92 11.62 1.45
CA THR A 117 9.80 12.41 0.20
C THR A 117 8.47 13.13 0.05
N PHE A 118 7.52 12.89 0.95
CA PHE A 118 6.20 13.54 0.92
C PHE A 118 6.28 15.04 1.20
N THR A 119 7.19 15.45 2.08
CA THR A 119 7.47 16.86 2.40
C THR A 119 8.95 17.17 2.25
N SER A 120 9.32 18.46 2.24
CA SER A 120 10.72 18.89 2.22
C SER A 120 11.50 18.39 3.44
N GLU A 121 10.88 18.36 4.62
CA GLU A 121 11.45 17.92 5.88
C GLU A 121 11.63 16.40 5.93
N GLY A 122 10.69 15.63 5.35
CA GLY A 122 10.71 14.18 5.32
C GLY A 122 10.47 13.53 6.69
N THR A 123 9.56 14.08 7.50
CA THR A 123 9.25 13.59 8.84
C THR A 123 7.75 13.41 9.05
N PHE A 124 7.37 12.59 10.04
CA PHE A 124 5.96 12.40 10.43
C PHE A 124 5.29 13.71 10.83
N GLU A 125 5.99 14.57 11.57
CA GLU A 125 5.45 15.86 12.00
C GLU A 125 5.11 16.76 10.82
N ALA A 126 5.93 16.75 9.77
CA ALA A 126 5.72 17.56 8.57
C ALA A 126 4.52 17.09 7.72
N ILE A 127 4.03 15.87 7.90
CA ILE A 127 2.82 15.36 7.24
C ILE A 127 1.56 15.99 7.88
N ILE A 128 1.57 16.25 9.18
CA ILE A 128 0.39 16.69 9.94
C ILE A 128 -0.31 17.93 9.33
N PRO A 129 0.41 18.99 8.92
CA PRO A 129 -0.19 20.15 8.26
C PRO A 129 -0.86 19.84 6.91
N ARG A 130 -0.54 18.69 6.28
CA ARG A 130 -1.11 18.27 4.99
C ARG A 130 -2.41 17.48 5.12
N ILE A 131 -2.74 17.00 6.32
CA ILE A 131 -3.98 16.22 6.55
C ILE A 131 -5.24 16.98 6.11
N PRO A 132 -5.45 18.26 6.44
CA PRO A 132 -6.63 19.01 5.99
C PRO A 132 -6.76 19.08 4.47
N GLU A 133 -5.64 19.18 3.74
CA GLU A 133 -5.61 19.25 2.28
C GLU A 133 -6.02 17.90 1.65
N LEU A 134 -5.54 16.79 2.21
CA LEU A 134 -5.93 15.44 1.77
C LEU A 134 -7.41 15.17 2.04
N LEU A 135 -7.94 15.61 3.18
CA LEU A 135 -9.37 15.53 3.51
C LEU A 135 -10.23 16.39 2.57
N GLU A 136 -9.75 17.59 2.22
CA GLU A 136 -10.42 18.48 1.24
C GLU A 136 -10.44 17.83 -0.15
N LEU A 137 -9.38 17.14 -0.55
CA LEU A 137 -9.34 16.34 -1.78
C LEU A 137 -10.42 15.25 -1.78
N GLY A 138 -10.72 14.68 -0.62
CA GLY A 138 -11.67 13.57 -0.43
C GLY A 138 -11.00 12.25 -0.02
N VAL A 139 -9.71 12.26 0.27
CA VAL A 139 -8.97 11.15 0.89
C VAL A 139 -9.37 11.02 2.36
N ASN A 140 -9.50 9.81 2.87
CA ASN A 140 -9.83 9.54 4.26
C ASN A 140 -8.99 8.44 4.91
N ALA A 141 -7.99 7.93 4.19
CA ALA A 141 -7.00 7.01 4.73
C ALA A 141 -5.63 7.30 4.09
N ILE A 142 -4.58 7.37 4.89
CA ILE A 142 -3.19 7.37 4.37
C ILE A 142 -2.58 5.99 4.54
N GLU A 143 -1.75 5.59 3.58
CA GLU A 143 -0.91 4.38 3.65
C GLU A 143 0.55 4.80 3.65
N LEU A 144 1.23 4.52 4.76
CA LEU A 144 2.65 4.81 4.92
C LEU A 144 3.46 3.67 4.32
N MET A 145 4.31 3.95 3.33
CA MET A 145 5.36 3.01 2.92
C MET A 145 6.19 2.59 4.15
N PRO A 146 6.91 1.45 4.12
CA PRO A 146 7.46 0.85 5.32
C PRO A 146 8.33 1.80 6.14
N ILE A 147 8.10 1.83 7.45
CA ILE A 147 8.77 2.70 8.41
C ILE A 147 9.58 1.95 9.46
N ALA A 148 9.71 0.62 9.33
CA ALA A 148 10.58 -0.15 10.20
C ALA A 148 12.02 0.35 10.09
N GLN A 149 12.77 0.31 11.21
CA GLN A 149 14.13 0.84 11.25
C GLN A 149 15.01 0.17 10.20
N PHE A 150 15.50 0.93 9.26
CA PHE A 150 16.40 0.56 8.17
C PHE A 150 17.77 1.25 8.31
N PRO A 151 18.81 0.80 7.56
CA PRO A 151 20.13 1.42 7.56
C PRO A 151 20.10 2.85 7.01
N GLY A 152 20.84 3.75 7.65
CA GLY A 152 20.95 5.14 7.24
C GLY A 152 19.66 5.94 7.40
N GLU A 153 19.48 6.95 6.55
CA GLU A 153 18.38 7.93 6.67
C GLU A 153 17.45 7.95 5.44
N ARG A 154 17.82 7.27 4.35
CA ARG A 154 17.12 7.27 3.06
C ARG A 154 16.92 5.84 2.58
N ASN A 155 15.70 5.40 2.53
CA ASN A 155 15.31 4.08 2.01
C ASN A 155 13.82 4.13 1.67
N TRP A 156 13.38 3.33 0.71
CA TRP A 156 11.94 3.12 0.51
C TRP A 156 11.26 2.51 1.72
N GLY A 157 12.05 1.83 2.57
CA GLY A 157 11.59 1.16 3.78
C GLY A 157 11.63 -0.36 3.70
N TYR A 158 11.85 -0.95 2.52
CA TYR A 158 11.85 -2.40 2.31
C TYR A 158 13.15 -3.10 2.76
N ASP A 159 14.16 -2.35 3.20
CA ASP A 159 15.34 -2.88 3.89
C ASP A 159 15.23 -2.80 5.42
N GLY A 160 14.00 -2.80 5.95
CA GLY A 160 13.73 -2.77 7.39
C GLY A 160 14.34 -3.96 8.11
N THR A 161 15.07 -3.68 9.19
CA THR A 161 15.80 -4.68 9.97
C THR A 161 15.17 -4.93 11.34
N TYR A 162 14.63 -3.88 11.96
CA TYR A 162 13.92 -3.97 13.24
C TYR A 162 12.45 -3.64 13.05
N LEU A 163 11.63 -4.68 12.86
CA LEU A 163 10.21 -4.54 12.50
C LEU A 163 9.34 -3.92 13.59
N TYR A 164 9.80 -3.88 14.83
CA TYR A 164 9.14 -3.20 15.95
C TYR A 164 9.60 -1.76 16.15
N GLY A 165 10.71 -1.38 15.51
CA GLY A 165 11.30 -0.05 15.60
C GLY A 165 10.74 0.88 14.52
N VAL A 166 10.47 2.12 14.91
CA VAL A 166 10.13 3.19 13.97
C VAL A 166 11.40 3.87 13.49
N GLN A 167 11.55 4.06 12.19
CA GLN A 167 12.71 4.77 11.60
C GLN A 167 12.97 6.09 12.33
N TYR A 168 14.15 6.18 12.91
CA TYR A 168 14.48 7.28 13.81
C TYR A 168 14.54 8.64 13.10
N SER A 169 15.07 8.67 11.87
CA SER A 169 15.17 9.90 11.06
C SER A 169 13.81 10.49 10.66
N TYR A 170 12.73 9.70 10.69
CA TYR A 170 11.36 10.18 10.42
C TYR A 170 10.68 10.84 11.62
N GLY A 171 11.34 10.85 12.80
CA GLY A 171 10.79 11.36 14.06
C GLY A 171 10.53 10.27 15.10
N GLY A 172 10.86 9.01 14.78
CA GLY A 172 10.81 7.87 15.69
C GLY A 172 9.43 7.63 16.32
N VAL A 173 9.44 7.04 17.51
CA VAL A 173 8.24 6.62 18.25
C VAL A 173 7.22 7.73 18.43
N ASN A 174 7.65 8.91 18.90
CA ASN A 174 6.75 10.01 19.22
C ASN A 174 6.20 10.67 17.96
N GLY A 175 7.02 10.83 16.91
CA GLY A 175 6.58 11.41 15.65
C GLY A 175 5.46 10.60 15.01
N LEU A 176 5.58 9.27 14.97
CA LEU A 176 4.53 8.40 14.45
C LEU A 176 3.24 8.48 15.28
N LYS A 177 3.34 8.44 16.61
CA LYS A 177 2.17 8.56 17.49
C LYS A 177 1.46 9.90 17.31
N GLN A 178 2.21 11.00 17.15
CA GLN A 178 1.63 12.32 16.88
C GLN A 178 0.90 12.35 15.54
N LEU A 179 1.48 11.78 14.48
CA LEU A 179 0.84 11.69 13.17
C LEU A 179 -0.48 10.90 13.24
N VAL A 180 -0.46 9.68 13.79
CA VAL A 180 -1.66 8.83 13.89
C VAL A 180 -2.74 9.51 14.73
N ASN A 181 -2.37 10.08 15.87
CA ASN A 181 -3.31 10.83 16.72
C ASN A 181 -3.93 12.02 15.98
N ALA A 182 -3.13 12.77 15.20
CA ALA A 182 -3.64 13.89 14.40
C ALA A 182 -4.56 13.44 13.26
N CYS A 183 -4.27 12.30 12.61
CA CYS A 183 -5.13 11.69 11.60
C CYS A 183 -6.49 11.32 12.20
N HIS A 184 -6.50 10.58 13.31
CA HIS A 184 -7.72 10.12 13.97
C HIS A 184 -8.61 11.30 14.46
N GLN A 185 -8.00 12.35 15.01
CA GLN A 185 -8.73 13.55 15.43
C GLN A 185 -9.45 14.24 14.27
N GLN A 186 -8.95 14.09 13.05
CA GLN A 186 -9.53 14.66 11.84
C GLN A 186 -10.37 13.66 11.05
N GLY A 187 -10.53 12.42 11.53
CA GLY A 187 -11.35 11.39 10.88
C GLY A 187 -10.65 10.68 9.72
N MET A 188 -9.32 10.57 9.75
CA MET A 188 -8.49 9.89 8.75
C MET A 188 -7.90 8.60 9.33
N ALA A 189 -8.02 7.48 8.63
CA ALA A 189 -7.39 6.21 8.98
C ALA A 189 -5.92 6.16 8.56
N VAL A 190 -5.13 5.31 9.21
CA VAL A 190 -3.71 5.13 8.91
C VAL A 190 -3.40 3.65 8.65
N PHE A 191 -2.95 3.35 7.44
CA PHE A 191 -2.35 2.07 7.06
C PHE A 191 -0.84 2.14 7.22
N LEU A 192 -0.25 0.99 7.51
CA LEU A 192 1.19 0.79 7.52
C LEU A 192 1.54 -0.36 6.58
N ASP A 193 2.47 -0.12 5.69
CA ASP A 193 3.08 -1.18 4.88
C ASP A 193 4.08 -1.97 5.73
N ALA A 194 3.85 -3.28 5.84
CA ALA A 194 4.60 -4.20 6.69
C ALA A 194 5.26 -5.30 5.87
N VAL A 195 6.58 -5.38 5.97
CA VAL A 195 7.41 -6.35 5.25
C VAL A 195 7.61 -7.59 6.11
N TYR A 196 6.87 -8.68 5.81
CA TYR A 196 6.94 -9.95 6.55
C TYR A 196 7.49 -11.11 5.73
N ASN A 197 7.84 -10.87 4.47
CA ASN A 197 8.41 -11.85 3.55
C ASN A 197 9.95 -11.92 3.63
N HIS A 198 10.62 -10.86 4.09
CA HIS A 198 12.08 -10.81 4.26
C HIS A 198 12.49 -9.77 5.32
N PHE A 199 13.77 -9.72 5.62
CA PHE A 199 14.42 -8.67 6.40
C PHE A 199 15.47 -7.97 5.56
N GLY A 200 15.72 -6.72 5.84
CA GLY A 200 16.84 -5.98 5.27
C GLY A 200 18.18 -6.67 5.52
N PRO A 201 19.15 -6.54 4.62
CA PRO A 201 20.42 -7.26 4.70
C PRO A 201 21.42 -6.68 5.70
N GLU A 202 21.41 -5.34 5.92
CA GLU A 202 22.36 -4.65 6.79
C GLU A 202 21.81 -4.48 8.20
N GLY A 203 22.60 -4.88 9.21
CA GLY A 203 22.19 -4.79 10.62
C GLY A 203 21.22 -5.89 11.06
N ASN A 204 20.96 -6.87 10.23
CA ASN A 204 20.09 -8.00 10.53
C ASN A 204 20.85 -9.06 11.35
N TYR A 205 20.66 -9.03 12.66
CA TYR A 205 21.27 -9.98 13.60
C TYR A 205 20.29 -11.05 14.09
N ILE A 206 19.05 -11.10 13.56
CA ILE A 206 18.00 -11.98 14.08
C ILE A 206 18.40 -13.47 14.00
N GLY A 207 19.19 -13.86 13.01
CA GLY A 207 19.72 -15.21 12.84
C GLY A 207 20.70 -15.62 13.95
N CYS A 208 21.27 -14.68 14.72
CA CYS A 208 22.12 -15.00 15.88
C CYS A 208 21.30 -15.51 17.09
N TYR A 209 20.01 -15.24 17.11
CA TYR A 209 19.12 -15.62 18.19
C TYR A 209 18.50 -17.01 18.01
N GLY A 210 18.23 -17.41 16.76
CA GLY A 210 17.61 -18.69 16.51
C GLY A 210 17.24 -18.93 15.05
N PRO A 211 16.52 -20.02 14.78
CA PRO A 211 16.15 -20.41 13.40
C PRO A 211 14.96 -19.61 12.86
N TYR A 212 15.13 -18.27 12.75
CA TYR A 212 14.17 -17.39 12.11
C TYR A 212 14.08 -17.60 10.60
N PHE A 213 15.13 -18.17 9.99
CA PHE A 213 15.20 -18.50 8.57
C PHE A 213 15.21 -20.01 8.37
N THR A 214 14.72 -20.45 7.20
CA THR A 214 14.80 -21.84 6.75
C THR A 214 15.46 -21.94 5.39
N ASN A 215 16.24 -23.00 5.18
CA ASN A 215 16.81 -23.35 3.89
C ASN A 215 15.85 -24.21 3.03
N LYS A 216 14.66 -24.54 3.55
CA LYS A 216 13.64 -25.32 2.85
C LYS A 216 13.15 -24.64 1.59
N TYR A 217 13.12 -23.30 1.63
CA TYR A 217 12.71 -22.45 0.51
C TYR A 217 13.75 -21.37 0.24
N LYS A 218 13.75 -20.89 -1.02
CA LYS A 218 14.54 -19.72 -1.42
C LYS A 218 13.61 -18.65 -2.00
N THR A 219 13.88 -17.41 -1.65
CA THR A 219 13.19 -16.23 -2.16
C THR A 219 14.19 -15.35 -2.95
N PRO A 220 13.74 -14.33 -3.67
CA PRO A 220 14.64 -13.34 -4.28
C PRO A 220 15.61 -12.69 -3.29
N TRP A 221 15.22 -12.60 -2.01
CA TRP A 221 16.01 -12.01 -0.92
C TRP A 221 16.88 -13.02 -0.14
N GLY A 222 16.92 -14.28 -0.56
CA GLY A 222 17.73 -15.33 0.07
C GLY A 222 16.91 -16.43 0.74
N CYS A 223 17.32 -16.84 1.96
CA CYS A 223 16.59 -17.84 2.74
C CYS A 223 15.23 -17.30 3.15
N ALA A 224 14.19 -18.14 3.03
CA ALA A 224 12.85 -17.75 3.48
C ALA A 224 12.75 -17.63 5.00
N ILE A 225 11.83 -16.82 5.48
CA ILE A 225 11.44 -16.79 6.89
C ILE A 225 10.80 -18.13 7.25
N ASN A 226 11.07 -18.62 8.46
CA ASN A 226 10.66 -19.94 8.91
C ASN A 226 9.21 -19.94 9.42
N PHE A 227 8.25 -20.09 8.51
CA PHE A 227 6.83 -20.18 8.88
C PHE A 227 6.31 -21.61 9.06
N ASP A 228 7.03 -22.66 8.62
CA ASP A 228 6.51 -24.04 8.61
C ASP A 228 7.54 -25.15 8.89
N ASP A 229 8.75 -24.81 9.29
CA ASP A 229 9.76 -25.78 9.69
C ASP A 229 9.85 -25.88 11.22
N SER A 230 10.80 -26.66 11.74
CA SER A 230 11.05 -26.76 13.19
C SER A 230 11.25 -25.38 13.80
N TYR A 231 10.67 -25.15 14.97
CA TYR A 231 10.67 -23.89 15.69
C TYR A 231 9.82 -22.75 15.08
N SER A 232 9.08 -22.99 14.00
CA SER A 232 8.25 -21.95 13.36
C SER A 232 7.21 -21.30 14.26
N HIS A 233 6.74 -22.00 15.32
CA HIS A 233 5.77 -21.44 16.25
C HIS A 233 6.21 -20.11 16.89
N ALA A 234 7.48 -19.98 17.23
CA ALA A 234 8.01 -18.75 17.81
C ALA A 234 8.24 -17.66 16.76
N VAL A 235 8.63 -18.05 15.53
CA VAL A 235 8.76 -17.13 14.41
C VAL A 235 7.38 -16.58 14.04
N ARG A 236 6.36 -17.42 13.92
CA ARG A 236 4.97 -16.98 13.69
C ARG A 236 4.50 -16.03 14.79
N ASN A 237 4.77 -16.38 16.08
CA ASN A 237 4.45 -15.50 17.19
C ASN A 237 5.16 -14.13 17.08
N PHE A 238 6.40 -14.08 16.60
CA PHE A 238 7.14 -12.82 16.40
C PHE A 238 6.36 -11.87 15.47
N PHE A 239 5.90 -12.35 14.32
CA PHE A 239 5.16 -11.52 13.35
C PHE A 239 3.71 -11.21 13.80
N ILE A 240 3.02 -12.15 14.44
CA ILE A 240 1.68 -11.90 15.02
C ILE A 240 1.79 -10.81 16.10
N GLN A 241 2.75 -10.91 17.01
CA GLN A 241 2.94 -9.90 18.05
C GLN A 241 3.35 -8.54 17.47
N ASN A 242 4.10 -8.52 16.36
CA ASN A 242 4.43 -7.29 15.66
C ASN A 242 3.17 -6.61 15.09
N THR A 243 2.30 -7.36 14.42
CA THR A 243 1.02 -6.84 13.93
C THR A 243 0.19 -6.24 15.06
N LEU A 244 0.00 -6.99 16.15
CA LEU A 244 -0.77 -6.53 17.31
C LEU A 244 -0.10 -5.35 18.05
N TYR A 245 1.22 -5.26 17.99
CA TYR A 245 1.99 -4.14 18.52
C TYR A 245 1.71 -2.84 17.76
N TRP A 246 1.71 -2.85 16.43
CA TRP A 246 1.33 -1.69 15.63
C TRP A 246 -0.09 -1.22 15.92
N PHE A 247 -1.03 -2.15 16.07
CA PHE A 247 -2.43 -1.82 16.39
C PHE A 247 -2.59 -1.30 17.81
N ARG A 248 -1.86 -1.85 18.78
CA ARG A 248 -2.00 -1.51 20.21
C ARG A 248 -1.23 -0.27 20.61
N GLU A 249 0.05 -0.16 20.21
CA GLU A 249 0.94 0.90 20.70
C GLU A 249 0.94 2.15 19.82
N TYR A 250 0.61 2.01 18.54
CA TYR A 250 0.57 3.12 17.58
C TYR A 250 -0.82 3.41 17.03
N HIS A 251 -1.80 2.64 17.40
CA HIS A 251 -3.19 2.78 16.94
C HIS A 251 -3.36 2.73 15.41
N ILE A 252 -2.43 2.09 14.70
CA ILE A 252 -2.53 1.83 13.26
C ILE A 252 -3.84 1.11 12.97
N ASP A 253 -4.53 1.47 11.88
CA ASP A 253 -5.87 0.99 11.51
C ASP A 253 -5.85 -0.26 10.63
N ALA A 254 -4.79 -0.39 9.83
CA ALA A 254 -4.63 -1.50 8.89
C ALA A 254 -3.15 -1.75 8.56
N LEU A 255 -2.82 -2.98 8.16
CA LEU A 255 -1.55 -3.29 7.53
C LEU A 255 -1.75 -3.66 6.06
N ARG A 256 -0.91 -3.13 5.19
CA ARG A 256 -0.62 -3.69 3.87
C ARG A 256 0.55 -4.65 4.06
N LEU A 257 0.39 -5.91 3.67
CA LEU A 257 1.41 -6.94 3.80
C LEU A 257 2.12 -7.11 2.46
N ASP A 258 3.41 -6.82 2.44
CA ASP A 258 4.27 -6.84 1.27
C ASP A 258 4.52 -8.27 0.78
N ALA A 259 4.52 -8.47 -0.55
CA ALA A 259 4.90 -9.70 -1.27
C ALA A 259 4.44 -10.98 -0.54
N THR A 260 3.15 -11.07 -0.24
CA THR A 260 2.58 -12.17 0.56
C THR A 260 2.68 -13.54 -0.08
N ASP A 261 2.91 -13.63 -1.39
CA ASP A 261 3.20 -14.86 -2.12
C ASP A 261 4.61 -15.41 -1.83
N HIS A 262 5.48 -14.61 -1.23
CA HIS A 262 6.79 -15.01 -0.71
C HIS A 262 6.78 -15.36 0.79
N ILE A 263 5.62 -15.32 1.44
CA ILE A 263 5.37 -15.93 2.75
C ILE A 263 5.11 -17.42 2.52
N LEU A 264 6.19 -18.20 2.44
CA LEU A 264 6.15 -19.61 2.06
C LEU A 264 5.82 -20.47 3.28
N ASP A 265 4.61 -21.00 3.30
CA ASP A 265 4.08 -21.85 4.37
C ASP A 265 3.22 -22.97 3.79
N HIS A 266 3.68 -24.21 3.93
CA HIS A 266 2.96 -25.43 3.54
C HIS A 266 2.46 -26.22 4.76
N GLY A 267 2.37 -25.55 5.92
CA GLY A 267 1.73 -26.09 7.12
C GLY A 267 0.23 -26.33 6.93
N ALA A 268 -0.35 -27.10 7.83
CA ALA A 268 -1.79 -27.39 7.80
C ALA A 268 -2.67 -26.13 7.99
N LYS A 269 -2.14 -25.12 8.62
CA LYS A 269 -2.74 -23.79 8.79
C LYS A 269 -1.72 -22.74 8.34
N HIS A 270 -2.04 -22.04 7.25
CA HIS A 270 -1.16 -21.01 6.71
C HIS A 270 -0.97 -19.86 7.69
N PHE A 271 0.24 -19.27 7.76
CA PHE A 271 0.54 -18.15 8.65
C PHE A 271 -0.42 -16.97 8.46
N LEU A 272 -0.74 -16.60 7.23
CA LEU A 272 -1.69 -15.51 6.94
C LEU A 272 -3.09 -15.77 7.52
N GLN A 273 -3.55 -17.03 7.53
CA GLN A 273 -4.80 -17.40 8.19
C GLN A 273 -4.71 -17.20 9.70
N GLU A 274 -3.61 -17.63 10.33
CA GLU A 274 -3.40 -17.45 11.76
C GLU A 274 -3.30 -15.96 12.14
N LEU A 275 -2.64 -15.17 11.31
CA LEU A 275 -2.54 -13.72 11.47
C LEU A 275 -3.91 -13.04 11.37
N ALA A 276 -4.74 -13.44 10.39
CA ALA A 276 -6.09 -12.91 10.23
C ALA A 276 -6.98 -13.25 11.44
N GLU A 277 -6.88 -14.48 11.97
CA GLU A 277 -7.60 -14.89 13.19
C GLU A 277 -7.18 -14.07 14.41
N ALA A 278 -5.87 -13.89 14.62
CA ALA A 278 -5.35 -13.08 15.73
C ALA A 278 -5.79 -11.61 15.62
N THR A 279 -5.82 -11.06 14.40
CA THR A 279 -6.29 -9.70 14.14
C THR A 279 -7.80 -9.56 14.41
N GLU A 280 -8.59 -10.53 14.01
CA GLU A 280 -10.04 -10.56 14.28
C GLU A 280 -10.34 -10.64 15.77
N GLU A 281 -9.66 -11.53 16.49
CA GLU A 281 -9.78 -11.64 17.94
C GLU A 281 -9.40 -10.33 18.65
N PHE A 282 -8.30 -9.71 18.25
CA PHE A 282 -7.87 -8.42 18.77
C PHE A 282 -8.89 -7.31 18.45
N SER A 283 -9.45 -7.29 17.25
CA SER A 283 -10.51 -6.35 16.87
C SER A 283 -11.74 -6.45 17.77
N GLN A 284 -12.17 -7.68 18.09
CA GLN A 284 -13.28 -7.93 19.01
C GLN A 284 -12.97 -7.46 20.43
N GLN A 285 -11.77 -7.72 20.93
CA GLN A 285 -11.33 -7.26 22.25
C GLN A 285 -11.28 -5.74 22.37
N GLN A 286 -10.85 -5.05 21.30
CA GLN A 286 -10.75 -3.57 21.28
C GLN A 286 -12.06 -2.88 20.92
N GLY A 287 -13.07 -3.60 20.42
CA GLY A 287 -14.32 -3.02 19.90
C GLY A 287 -14.09 -2.06 18.72
N ARG A 288 -13.03 -2.30 17.94
CA ARG A 288 -12.58 -1.53 16.79
C ARG A 288 -12.09 -2.49 15.72
N LYS A 289 -12.48 -2.31 14.46
CA LYS A 289 -12.00 -3.16 13.35
C LYS A 289 -10.60 -2.72 12.94
N PHE A 290 -9.71 -3.72 12.78
CA PHE A 290 -8.40 -3.59 12.14
C PHE A 290 -8.42 -4.40 10.85
N TYR A 291 -7.70 -3.94 9.83
CA TYR A 291 -7.71 -4.57 8.51
C TYR A 291 -6.34 -5.11 8.12
N LEU A 292 -6.35 -6.17 7.32
CA LEU A 292 -5.17 -6.74 6.67
C LEU A 292 -5.39 -6.74 5.16
N THR A 293 -4.53 -6.05 4.43
CA THR A 293 -4.52 -5.99 2.97
C THR A 293 -3.28 -6.70 2.44
N ALA A 294 -3.43 -7.61 1.50
CA ALA A 294 -2.30 -8.31 0.88
C ALA A 294 -1.83 -7.60 -0.39
N GLU A 295 -0.54 -7.59 -0.62
CA GLU A 295 0.02 -7.44 -1.96
C GLU A 295 0.46 -8.83 -2.46
N CYS A 296 0.02 -9.22 -3.67
CA CYS A 296 0.24 -10.56 -4.19
C CYS A 296 0.08 -10.58 -5.72
N ASP A 297 1.14 -10.98 -6.42
CA ASP A 297 1.16 -11.05 -7.89
C ASP A 297 0.50 -12.32 -8.47
N LEU A 298 0.03 -13.25 -7.63
CA LEU A 298 -0.50 -14.54 -8.11
C LEU A 298 -1.94 -14.48 -8.61
N ASN A 299 -2.70 -13.41 -8.38
CA ASN A 299 -4.16 -13.37 -8.60
C ASN A 299 -4.88 -14.54 -7.91
N ASP A 300 -4.49 -14.85 -6.71
CA ASP A 300 -5.06 -15.96 -5.96
C ASP A 300 -6.09 -15.46 -4.96
N VAL A 301 -7.34 -15.82 -5.17
CA VAL A 301 -8.46 -15.39 -4.32
C VAL A 301 -8.43 -16.00 -2.91
N ARG A 302 -7.57 -17.00 -2.64
CA ARG A 302 -7.41 -17.55 -1.29
C ARG A 302 -7.02 -16.50 -0.25
N TRP A 303 -6.30 -15.46 -0.67
CA TRP A 303 -5.92 -14.38 0.26
C TRP A 303 -7.15 -13.72 0.89
N VAL A 304 -8.14 -13.36 0.09
CA VAL A 304 -9.32 -12.57 0.53
C VAL A 304 -10.58 -13.41 0.73
N ARG A 305 -10.62 -14.65 0.23
CA ARG A 305 -11.74 -15.54 0.42
C ARG A 305 -11.90 -15.92 1.90
N SER A 306 -13.15 -16.05 2.37
CA SER A 306 -13.39 -16.41 3.76
C SER A 306 -12.83 -17.79 4.12
N ARG A 307 -12.51 -17.98 5.39
CA ARG A 307 -11.95 -19.25 5.91
C ARG A 307 -12.90 -20.44 5.71
N GLU A 308 -14.21 -20.23 5.78
CA GLU A 308 -15.22 -21.28 5.52
C GLU A 308 -15.17 -21.76 4.07
N LYS A 309 -14.67 -20.93 3.15
CA LYS A 309 -14.46 -21.28 1.74
C LYS A 309 -13.03 -21.71 1.44
N GLY A 310 -12.19 -21.92 2.46
CA GLY A 310 -10.81 -22.36 2.32
C GLY A 310 -9.82 -21.23 1.97
N GLY A 311 -10.20 -19.98 2.19
CA GLY A 311 -9.30 -18.83 2.08
C GLY A 311 -8.58 -18.50 3.39
N PHE A 312 -7.68 -17.50 3.34
CA PHE A 312 -6.94 -17.04 4.52
C PHE A 312 -7.75 -16.00 5.32
N GLY A 313 -8.71 -15.33 4.69
CA GLY A 313 -9.62 -14.39 5.35
C GLY A 313 -9.01 -13.01 5.60
N LEU A 314 -8.08 -12.56 4.76
CA LEU A 314 -7.63 -11.17 4.74
C LEU A 314 -8.76 -10.27 4.22
N ASP A 315 -8.74 -8.99 4.57
CA ASP A 315 -9.83 -8.07 4.26
C ASP A 315 -9.80 -7.60 2.81
N ALA A 316 -8.61 -7.36 2.22
CA ALA A 316 -8.46 -6.96 0.83
C ALA A 316 -7.13 -7.41 0.22
N GLN A 317 -6.99 -7.20 -1.10
CA GLN A 317 -5.78 -7.46 -1.89
C GLN A 317 -5.57 -6.33 -2.90
N TRP A 318 -4.32 -5.91 -3.09
CA TRP A 318 -3.92 -5.03 -4.19
C TRP A 318 -4.12 -5.74 -5.53
N ASN A 319 -4.55 -4.98 -6.53
CA ASN A 319 -4.90 -5.50 -7.85
C ASN A 319 -4.04 -4.84 -8.94
N ASP A 320 -2.86 -5.39 -9.15
CA ASP A 320 -1.92 -4.91 -10.16
C ASP A 320 -2.45 -5.04 -11.58
N GLU A 321 -3.29 -6.05 -11.87
CA GLU A 321 -3.81 -6.23 -13.23
C GLU A 321 -4.80 -5.13 -13.65
N PHE A 322 -5.47 -4.47 -12.70
CA PHE A 322 -6.25 -3.28 -13.00
C PHE A 322 -5.33 -2.15 -13.50
N HIS A 323 -4.20 -1.93 -12.81
CA HIS A 323 -3.17 -1.00 -13.25
C HIS A 323 -2.59 -1.42 -14.60
N HIS A 324 -2.19 -2.68 -14.77
CA HIS A 324 -1.56 -3.16 -16.00
C HIS A 324 -2.47 -2.97 -17.22
N ALA A 325 -3.77 -3.30 -17.09
CA ALA A 325 -4.75 -3.09 -18.16
C ALA A 325 -4.90 -1.60 -18.50
N LEU A 326 -5.02 -0.72 -17.51
CA LEU A 326 -5.15 0.71 -17.68
C LEU A 326 -3.90 1.33 -18.30
N HIS A 327 -2.73 1.03 -17.72
CA HIS A 327 -1.45 1.57 -18.17
C HIS A 327 -1.14 1.20 -19.61
N ALA A 328 -1.29 -0.09 -19.95
CA ALA A 328 -1.04 -0.57 -21.30
C ALA A 328 -1.99 0.03 -22.36
N LEU A 329 -3.22 0.37 -21.97
CA LEU A 329 -4.16 1.09 -22.86
C LEU A 329 -3.74 2.54 -23.10
N LEU A 330 -3.30 3.24 -22.06
CA LEU A 330 -2.98 4.67 -22.12
C LEU A 330 -1.61 4.95 -22.74
N THR A 331 -0.60 4.15 -22.39
CA THR A 331 0.79 4.37 -22.84
C THR A 331 1.14 3.64 -24.13
N GLY A 332 0.44 2.56 -24.43
CA GLY A 332 0.80 1.64 -25.52
C GLY A 332 1.98 0.72 -25.19
N GLU A 333 2.54 0.76 -23.98
CA GLU A 333 3.64 -0.11 -23.55
C GLU A 333 3.24 -1.59 -23.58
N ARG A 334 4.16 -2.47 -24.03
CA ARG A 334 3.98 -3.93 -24.20
C ARG A 334 5.23 -4.71 -23.82
N ASN A 335 6.05 -4.18 -22.94
CA ASN A 335 7.27 -4.81 -22.41
C ASN A 335 7.04 -5.36 -21.00
N GLY A 336 7.81 -6.36 -20.59
CA GLY A 336 7.68 -7.01 -19.29
C GLY A 336 6.24 -7.50 -19.05
N TYR A 337 5.70 -7.24 -17.88
CA TYR A 337 4.35 -7.68 -17.50
C TYR A 337 3.23 -7.00 -18.34
N TYR A 338 3.48 -5.84 -18.98
CA TYR A 338 2.50 -5.20 -19.88
C TYR A 338 2.28 -5.96 -21.19
N LEU A 339 3.13 -6.95 -21.52
CA LEU A 339 2.98 -7.79 -22.72
C LEU A 339 1.61 -8.48 -22.80
N ASP A 340 1.05 -8.80 -21.64
CA ASP A 340 -0.21 -9.52 -21.52
C ASP A 340 -1.45 -8.64 -21.63
N PHE A 341 -1.29 -7.30 -21.69
CA PHE A 341 -2.38 -6.34 -21.59
C PHE A 341 -2.45 -5.43 -22.83
N GLY A 342 -3.50 -4.57 -22.89
CA GLY A 342 -3.65 -3.52 -23.90
C GLY A 342 -4.90 -3.57 -24.73
N ASP A 343 -5.79 -4.53 -24.49
CA ASP A 343 -7.11 -4.60 -25.10
C ASP A 343 -8.17 -4.00 -24.14
N LEU A 344 -9.20 -3.36 -24.70
CA LEU A 344 -10.32 -2.84 -23.89
C LEU A 344 -11.06 -3.94 -23.13
N ASP A 345 -11.08 -5.16 -23.68
CA ASP A 345 -11.67 -6.33 -23.01
C ASP A 345 -10.94 -6.66 -21.70
N HIS A 346 -9.63 -6.41 -21.60
CA HIS A 346 -8.89 -6.57 -20.34
C HIS A 346 -9.39 -5.56 -19.30
N MET A 347 -9.62 -4.30 -19.68
CA MET A 347 -10.16 -3.31 -18.76
C MET A 347 -11.61 -3.64 -18.37
N ALA A 348 -12.44 -4.08 -19.33
CA ALA A 348 -13.81 -4.53 -19.04
C ALA A 348 -13.82 -5.71 -18.05
N LYS A 349 -12.90 -6.66 -18.22
CA LYS A 349 -12.74 -7.79 -17.31
C LYS A 349 -12.21 -7.36 -15.93
N ALA A 350 -11.27 -6.41 -15.88
CA ALA A 350 -10.80 -5.83 -14.63
C ALA A 350 -11.93 -5.18 -13.80
N TYR A 351 -12.88 -4.53 -14.44
CA TYR A 351 -14.08 -4.01 -13.76
C TYR A 351 -15.02 -5.11 -13.27
N THR A 352 -15.27 -6.14 -14.10
CA THR A 352 -16.29 -7.15 -13.83
C THR A 352 -15.80 -8.29 -12.94
N HIS A 353 -14.51 -8.62 -13.01
CA HIS A 353 -13.90 -9.74 -12.29
C HIS A 353 -12.78 -9.32 -11.33
N ASN A 354 -12.31 -8.08 -11.35
CA ASN A 354 -11.09 -7.57 -10.75
C ASN A 354 -9.82 -8.14 -11.40
N PHE A 355 -9.65 -9.46 -11.47
CA PHE A 355 -8.53 -10.07 -12.20
C PHE A 355 -8.83 -10.23 -13.68
N VAL A 356 -7.84 -9.90 -14.53
CA VAL A 356 -7.87 -10.14 -15.97
C VAL A 356 -7.53 -11.60 -16.25
N TYR A 357 -6.52 -12.12 -15.58
CA TYR A 357 -6.13 -13.54 -15.67
C TYR A 357 -6.82 -14.36 -14.58
N THR A 358 -7.73 -15.24 -15.01
CA THR A 358 -8.53 -16.14 -14.17
C THR A 358 -8.36 -17.57 -14.63
N TRP A 359 -7.13 -18.08 -14.65
CA TRP A 359 -6.69 -19.35 -15.20
C TRP A 359 -6.60 -19.33 -16.73
N ASN A 360 -6.13 -18.21 -17.29
CA ASN A 360 -5.80 -18.06 -18.70
C ASN A 360 -4.27 -18.17 -18.88
N PHE A 361 -3.82 -18.52 -20.10
CA PHE A 361 -2.39 -18.57 -20.41
C PHE A 361 -1.82 -17.13 -20.50
N SER A 362 -0.83 -16.83 -19.68
CA SER A 362 -0.05 -15.57 -19.71
C SER A 362 1.16 -15.75 -20.63
N LYS A 363 1.30 -14.89 -21.61
CA LYS A 363 2.44 -14.87 -22.53
C LYS A 363 3.72 -14.41 -21.82
N ASN A 364 3.62 -13.43 -20.94
CA ASN A 364 4.73 -12.94 -20.14
C ASN A 364 5.24 -14.03 -19.18
N ARG A 365 4.32 -14.68 -18.45
CA ARG A 365 4.64 -15.71 -17.45
C ARG A 365 4.89 -17.10 -18.02
N GLN A 366 4.55 -17.35 -19.31
CA GLN A 366 4.63 -18.65 -20.00
C GLN A 366 3.93 -19.79 -19.26
N LYS A 367 2.83 -19.47 -18.54
CA LYS A 367 2.01 -20.41 -17.77
C LYS A 367 0.56 -19.94 -17.63
N TYR A 368 -0.32 -20.84 -17.22
CA TYR A 368 -1.67 -20.44 -16.76
C TYR A 368 -1.55 -19.67 -15.46
N HIS A 369 -2.35 -18.62 -15.31
CA HIS A 369 -2.26 -17.67 -14.21
C HIS A 369 -3.63 -17.25 -13.68
N GLY A 370 -3.68 -16.95 -12.38
CA GLY A 370 -4.83 -16.41 -11.69
C GLY A 370 -5.89 -17.43 -11.30
N SER A 371 -6.85 -16.98 -10.54
CA SER A 371 -8.02 -17.73 -10.12
C SER A 371 -9.29 -16.87 -10.27
N ASP A 372 -10.46 -17.50 -10.27
CA ASP A 372 -11.73 -16.78 -10.46
C ASP A 372 -12.20 -16.11 -9.16
N PRO A 373 -12.33 -14.76 -9.13
CA PRO A 373 -12.77 -13.99 -7.98
C PRO A 373 -14.29 -13.74 -7.95
N CYS A 374 -15.11 -14.45 -8.71
CA CYS A 374 -16.56 -14.17 -8.84
C CYS A 374 -17.33 -14.16 -7.52
N ASP A 375 -16.87 -14.92 -6.53
CA ASP A 375 -17.48 -15.01 -5.21
C ASP A 375 -16.91 -14.02 -4.17
N CYS A 376 -15.96 -13.17 -4.60
CA CYS A 376 -15.37 -12.10 -3.80
C CYS A 376 -16.07 -10.76 -4.11
N SER A 377 -16.23 -9.91 -3.11
CA SER A 377 -16.79 -8.56 -3.31
C SER A 377 -15.77 -7.63 -3.95
N PRO A 378 -16.18 -6.66 -4.80
CA PRO A 378 -15.26 -5.65 -5.35
C PRO A 378 -14.49 -4.86 -4.29
N ASN A 379 -15.06 -4.65 -3.11
CA ASN A 379 -14.41 -3.95 -2.00
C ASN A 379 -13.36 -4.80 -1.26
N GLN A 380 -13.06 -5.99 -1.75
CA GLN A 380 -11.90 -6.77 -1.33
C GLN A 380 -10.68 -6.57 -2.26
N PHE A 381 -10.74 -5.61 -3.18
CA PHE A 381 -9.65 -5.30 -4.12
C PHE A 381 -9.33 -3.82 -4.10
N VAL A 382 -8.03 -3.51 -3.94
CA VAL A 382 -7.51 -2.15 -4.03
C VAL A 382 -7.02 -1.90 -5.45
N VAL A 383 -7.48 -0.82 -6.08
CA VAL A 383 -7.18 -0.47 -7.48
C VAL A 383 -6.55 0.92 -7.58
N PHE A 384 -5.66 1.09 -8.52
CA PHE A 384 -4.87 2.31 -8.71
C PHE A 384 -4.47 2.48 -10.17
N SER A 385 -4.12 3.70 -10.55
CA SER A 385 -3.48 3.98 -11.84
C SER A 385 -1.96 3.84 -11.76
N GLN A 386 -1.38 4.05 -10.59
CA GLN A 386 0.03 3.88 -10.26
C GLN A 386 0.19 3.76 -8.74
N ASN A 387 1.31 3.19 -8.30
CA ASN A 387 1.76 3.18 -6.91
C ASN A 387 3.28 3.31 -6.88
N HIS A 388 3.91 3.16 -5.70
CA HIS A 388 5.36 3.28 -5.56
C HIS A 388 6.14 2.30 -6.47
N ASP A 389 5.65 1.06 -6.63
CA ASP A 389 6.31 0.02 -7.43
C ASP A 389 6.29 0.31 -8.94
N GLN A 390 5.11 0.60 -9.51
CA GLN A 390 5.02 0.86 -10.96
C GLN A 390 5.75 2.14 -11.37
N VAL A 391 5.82 3.13 -10.49
CA VAL A 391 6.59 4.35 -10.74
C VAL A 391 8.09 4.12 -10.47
N GLY A 392 8.42 3.61 -9.31
CA GLY A 392 9.80 3.54 -8.83
C GLY A 392 10.65 2.43 -9.45
N ASN A 393 10.03 1.41 -10.04
CA ASN A 393 10.73 0.39 -10.82
C ASN A 393 10.96 0.78 -12.28
N ARG A 394 10.49 1.95 -12.71
CA ARG A 394 10.94 2.55 -13.98
C ARG A 394 12.34 3.13 -13.81
N MET A 395 13.17 3.06 -14.87
CA MET A 395 14.58 3.44 -14.79
C MET A 395 14.80 4.86 -14.25
N LEU A 396 13.98 5.82 -14.68
CA LEU A 396 14.08 7.23 -14.24
C LEU A 396 13.02 7.58 -13.19
N GLY A 397 12.17 6.64 -12.77
CA GLY A 397 11.09 6.87 -11.82
C GLY A 397 9.96 7.74 -12.39
N GLU A 398 9.67 7.59 -13.71
CA GLU A 398 8.68 8.41 -14.41
C GLU A 398 7.27 8.09 -13.94
N ARG A 399 6.55 9.13 -13.54
CA ARG A 399 5.12 9.08 -13.22
C ARG A 399 4.28 9.06 -14.49
N LEU A 400 3.03 8.65 -14.37
CA LEU A 400 2.08 8.62 -15.50
C LEU A 400 2.00 9.97 -16.25
N CYS A 401 2.10 11.10 -15.54
CA CYS A 401 2.10 12.44 -16.13
C CYS A 401 3.25 12.71 -17.12
N HIS A 402 4.35 11.95 -17.05
CA HIS A 402 5.44 12.04 -18.03
C HIS A 402 5.22 11.18 -19.27
N LEU A 403 4.30 10.21 -19.19
CA LEU A 403 4.11 9.17 -20.21
C LEU A 403 2.90 9.44 -21.11
N VAL A 404 1.92 10.20 -20.61
CA VAL A 404 0.63 10.38 -21.29
C VAL A 404 0.21 11.86 -21.33
N SER A 405 -0.76 12.16 -22.19
CA SER A 405 -1.34 13.49 -22.29
C SER A 405 -2.06 13.92 -21.00
N PHE A 406 -2.31 15.22 -20.86
CA PHE A 406 -3.10 15.75 -19.75
C PHE A 406 -4.55 15.22 -19.77
N GLU A 407 -5.14 15.01 -20.94
CA GLU A 407 -6.47 14.40 -21.11
C GLU A 407 -6.45 12.95 -20.62
N ALA A 408 -5.42 12.17 -20.98
CA ALA A 408 -5.26 10.79 -20.53
C ALA A 408 -5.04 10.67 -19.01
N GLN A 409 -4.38 11.64 -18.35
CA GLN A 409 -4.28 11.67 -16.89
C GLN A 409 -5.67 11.78 -16.23
N LYS A 410 -6.55 12.65 -16.75
CA LYS A 410 -7.93 12.78 -16.26
C LYS A 410 -8.74 11.51 -16.52
N LEU A 411 -8.56 10.88 -17.68
CA LEU A 411 -9.18 9.60 -18.01
C LEU A 411 -8.71 8.51 -17.05
N ALA A 412 -7.39 8.42 -16.78
CA ALA A 412 -6.83 7.47 -15.82
C ALA A 412 -7.46 7.62 -14.42
N ALA A 413 -7.52 8.87 -13.93
CA ALA A 413 -8.16 9.18 -12.64
C ALA A 413 -9.61 8.69 -12.59
N ALA A 414 -10.39 8.99 -13.64
CA ALA A 414 -11.79 8.57 -13.69
C ALA A 414 -11.93 7.05 -13.70
N VAL A 415 -11.09 6.31 -14.46
CA VAL A 415 -11.18 4.86 -14.59
C VAL A 415 -11.15 4.17 -13.24
N TYR A 416 -10.17 4.43 -12.37
CA TYR A 416 -10.11 3.71 -11.10
C TYR A 416 -11.00 4.33 -10.01
N LEU A 417 -11.23 5.66 -10.01
CA LEU A 417 -12.06 6.33 -9.00
C LEU A 417 -13.55 6.04 -9.16
N ILE A 418 -14.06 5.73 -10.37
CA ILE A 418 -15.45 5.31 -10.57
C ILE A 418 -15.65 3.79 -10.45
N SER A 419 -14.59 3.01 -10.24
CA SER A 419 -14.70 1.56 -10.05
C SER A 419 -15.45 1.22 -8.75
N PRO A 420 -16.04 0.01 -8.63
CA PRO A 420 -16.63 -0.44 -7.38
C PRO A 420 -15.60 -0.85 -6.32
N SER A 421 -14.31 -0.96 -6.70
CA SER A 421 -13.21 -1.38 -5.83
C SER A 421 -12.68 -0.22 -4.97
N ILE A 422 -11.81 -0.51 -4.01
CA ILE A 422 -11.20 0.49 -3.13
C ILE A 422 -10.13 1.25 -3.93
N PRO A 423 -10.22 2.57 -4.08
CA PRO A 423 -9.22 3.33 -4.81
C PRO A 423 -8.01 3.66 -3.93
N LEU A 424 -6.81 3.57 -4.52
CA LEU A 424 -5.57 4.06 -3.94
C LEU A 424 -4.98 5.11 -4.88
N ILE A 425 -4.57 6.24 -4.33
CA ILE A 425 -3.91 7.37 -5.00
C ILE A 425 -2.45 7.38 -4.56
N PHE A 426 -1.51 7.35 -5.50
CA PHE A 426 -0.10 7.53 -5.17
C PHE A 426 0.24 9.02 -5.01
N MET A 427 1.00 9.36 -3.97
CA MET A 427 1.34 10.75 -3.62
C MET A 427 1.76 11.60 -4.81
N GLY A 428 1.08 12.74 -4.99
CA GLY A 428 1.34 13.71 -6.06
C GLY A 428 0.63 13.42 -7.39
N GLU A 429 -0.01 12.27 -7.53
CA GLU A 429 -0.76 11.89 -8.74
C GLU A 429 -1.91 12.87 -9.01
N GLU A 430 -2.60 13.28 -7.96
CA GLU A 430 -3.80 14.09 -7.98
C GLU A 430 -3.61 15.52 -8.51
N TYR A 431 -2.38 15.99 -8.59
CA TYR A 431 -2.04 17.25 -9.23
C TYR A 431 -0.99 17.10 -10.35
N GLY A 432 -0.62 15.87 -10.70
CA GLY A 432 0.37 15.61 -11.76
C GLY A 432 1.76 16.08 -11.37
N GLU A 433 2.25 15.62 -10.21
CA GLU A 433 3.61 15.88 -9.72
C GLU A 433 4.65 15.55 -10.78
N THR A 434 5.58 16.46 -10.98
CA THR A 434 6.67 16.34 -11.98
C THR A 434 7.96 15.77 -11.42
N ALA A 435 8.12 15.72 -10.08
CA ALA A 435 9.24 15.01 -9.48
C ALA A 435 9.10 13.50 -9.77
N PRO A 436 10.15 12.81 -10.22
CA PRO A 436 10.13 11.36 -10.34
C PRO A 436 10.03 10.73 -8.95
N PHE A 437 9.71 9.44 -8.89
CA PHE A 437 9.89 8.67 -7.67
C PHE A 437 10.89 7.55 -7.95
N GLN A 438 12.15 7.79 -7.61
CA GLN A 438 13.26 6.91 -7.93
C GLN A 438 13.54 5.94 -6.78
N TYR A 439 14.15 4.79 -7.08
CA TYR A 439 14.63 3.89 -6.04
C TYR A 439 15.88 4.47 -5.37
N PHE A 440 15.85 4.59 -4.06
CA PHE A 440 16.96 5.12 -3.25
C PHE A 440 17.16 4.33 -1.96
N VAL A 441 18.41 4.23 -1.54
CA VAL A 441 18.88 3.59 -0.32
C VAL A 441 20.03 4.40 0.32
N SER A 442 20.39 4.06 1.55
CA SER A 442 21.54 4.67 2.26
C SER A 442 22.24 3.60 3.11
N HIS A 443 22.80 2.59 2.44
CA HIS A 443 23.56 1.53 3.10
C HIS A 443 24.95 1.99 3.51
N GLY A 444 25.44 1.47 4.63
CA GLY A 444 26.80 1.69 5.12
C GLY A 444 27.82 0.65 4.66
N ASP A 445 27.38 -0.55 4.28
CA ASP A 445 28.24 -1.66 3.82
C ASP A 445 28.67 -1.43 2.36
N PRO A 446 29.99 -1.26 2.06
CA PRO A 446 30.47 -0.99 0.71
C PRO A 446 30.16 -2.11 -0.30
N ASP A 447 30.20 -3.38 0.13
CA ASP A 447 29.95 -4.52 -0.74
C ASP A 447 28.47 -4.60 -1.11
N LEU A 448 27.58 -4.33 -0.14
CA LEU A 448 26.14 -4.22 -0.37
C LEU A 448 25.82 -3.06 -1.32
N VAL A 449 26.42 -1.88 -1.12
CA VAL A 449 26.26 -0.73 -2.01
C VAL A 449 26.64 -1.08 -3.45
N ALA A 450 27.78 -1.78 -3.64
CA ALA A 450 28.20 -2.21 -4.96
C ALA A 450 27.24 -3.23 -5.58
N ALA A 451 26.73 -4.16 -4.78
CA ALA A 451 25.75 -5.17 -5.22
C ALA A 451 24.41 -4.53 -5.65
N VAL A 452 23.87 -3.57 -4.88
CA VAL A 452 22.64 -2.84 -5.20
C VAL A 452 22.79 -2.03 -6.50
N ARG A 453 23.90 -1.29 -6.67
CA ARG A 453 24.19 -0.58 -7.92
C ARG A 453 24.23 -1.49 -9.13
N LYS A 454 24.88 -2.65 -8.97
CA LYS A 454 24.97 -3.66 -10.04
C LYS A 454 23.60 -4.24 -10.37
N GLY A 455 22.83 -4.66 -9.36
CA GLY A 455 21.50 -5.27 -9.53
C GLY A 455 20.55 -4.34 -10.29
N ARG A 456 20.49 -3.07 -9.92
CA ARG A 456 19.63 -2.08 -10.62
C ARG A 456 20.05 -1.88 -12.09
N LYS A 457 21.35 -1.85 -12.40
CA LYS A 457 21.80 -1.77 -13.79
C LYS A 457 21.41 -2.99 -14.62
N GLU A 458 21.52 -4.19 -14.04
CA GLU A 458 21.15 -5.45 -14.72
C GLU A 458 19.63 -5.52 -14.97
N GLU A 459 18.82 -5.08 -14.02
CA GLU A 459 17.37 -5.02 -14.14
C GLU A 459 16.94 -4.10 -15.30
N PHE A 460 17.46 -2.88 -15.38
CA PHE A 460 17.13 -1.95 -16.46
C PHE A 460 17.64 -2.38 -17.82
N ALA A 461 18.78 -3.06 -17.89
CA ALA A 461 19.29 -3.64 -19.14
C ALA A 461 18.33 -4.71 -19.69
N ALA A 462 17.65 -5.47 -18.82
CA ALA A 462 16.65 -6.46 -19.22
C ALA A 462 15.39 -5.82 -19.83
N PHE A 463 15.06 -4.59 -19.46
CA PHE A 463 13.93 -3.84 -20.04
C PHE A 463 14.30 -3.01 -21.29
N HIS A 464 15.52 -3.17 -21.83
CA HIS A 464 16.03 -2.38 -22.96
C HIS A 464 15.94 -0.85 -22.76
N ALA A 465 16.06 -0.38 -21.52
CA ALA A 465 16.04 1.04 -21.21
C ALA A 465 17.34 1.69 -21.71
N GLU A 466 17.21 2.80 -22.47
CA GLU A 466 18.34 3.58 -22.95
C GLU A 466 18.69 4.67 -21.93
N GLY A 467 19.97 4.82 -21.59
CA GLY A 467 20.46 5.85 -20.69
C GLY A 467 21.24 5.32 -19.50
N GLU A 468 21.60 6.20 -18.60
CA GLU A 468 22.28 5.87 -17.34
C GLU A 468 21.29 5.91 -16.17
N ALA A 469 21.14 4.77 -15.48
CA ALA A 469 20.26 4.67 -14.31
C ALA A 469 20.78 5.57 -13.17
N PRO A 470 19.90 6.28 -12.46
CA PRO A 470 20.26 7.02 -11.25
C PRO A 470 20.96 6.12 -10.23
N ASP A 471 21.97 6.64 -9.53
CA ASP A 471 22.63 5.92 -8.45
C ASP A 471 21.70 5.86 -7.23
N PRO A 472 21.21 4.67 -6.81
CA PRO A 472 20.29 4.58 -5.68
C PRO A 472 20.88 5.02 -4.34
N GLN A 473 22.21 5.01 -4.23
CA GLN A 473 22.93 5.46 -3.03
C GLN A 473 23.12 6.98 -2.98
N SER A 474 22.91 7.68 -4.11
CA SER A 474 23.10 9.14 -4.17
C SER A 474 22.01 9.88 -3.39
N GLU A 475 22.42 10.87 -2.60
CA GLU A 475 21.48 11.78 -1.96
C GLU A 475 20.64 12.56 -2.99
N GLU A 476 21.22 12.88 -4.15
CA GLU A 476 20.52 13.58 -5.22
C GLU A 476 19.30 12.77 -5.73
N THR A 477 19.40 11.44 -5.83
CA THR A 477 18.31 10.55 -6.22
C THR A 477 17.12 10.67 -5.25
N PHE A 478 17.40 10.71 -3.96
CA PHE A 478 16.40 10.94 -2.92
C PHE A 478 15.80 12.36 -2.98
N GLN A 479 16.64 13.38 -3.09
CA GLN A 479 16.17 14.77 -3.12
C GLN A 479 15.29 15.06 -4.34
N ARG A 480 15.59 14.48 -5.49
CA ARG A 480 14.79 14.61 -6.72
C ARG A 480 13.41 13.94 -6.59
N SER A 481 13.25 12.99 -5.68
CA SER A 481 11.98 12.28 -5.44
C SER A 481 11.03 13.02 -4.50
N LYS A 482 11.42 14.16 -3.93
CA LYS A 482 10.56 14.96 -3.05
C LYS A 482 9.49 15.70 -3.84
N LEU A 483 8.28 15.75 -3.27
CA LEU A 483 7.13 16.41 -3.89
C LEU A 483 7.25 17.94 -3.92
N HIS A 484 6.73 18.53 -5.00
CA HIS A 484 6.62 19.99 -5.20
C HIS A 484 5.17 20.46 -4.93
N TRP A 485 4.76 20.49 -3.69
CA TRP A 485 3.39 20.79 -3.26
C TRP A 485 2.80 22.09 -3.83
N ASP A 486 3.64 23.09 -4.13
CA ASP A 486 3.19 24.38 -4.67
C ASP A 486 2.63 24.29 -6.09
N LEU A 487 2.98 23.24 -6.85
CA LEU A 487 2.48 23.02 -8.22
C LEU A 487 0.95 22.98 -8.28
N ARG A 488 0.29 22.36 -7.28
CA ARG A 488 -1.18 22.19 -7.25
C ARG A 488 -1.99 23.48 -7.31
N HIS A 489 -1.37 24.64 -7.07
CA HIS A 489 -2.05 25.93 -7.03
C HIS A 489 -2.14 26.64 -8.39
N ALA A 490 -1.55 26.10 -9.45
CA ALA A 490 -1.43 26.80 -10.73
C ALA A 490 -1.64 25.90 -11.95
N GLY A 491 -2.16 26.49 -13.03
CA GLY A 491 -2.20 25.90 -14.35
C GLY A 491 -2.96 24.59 -14.45
N GLN A 492 -2.36 23.60 -15.12
CA GLN A 492 -2.94 22.27 -15.29
C GLN A 492 -2.97 21.47 -13.97
N HIS A 493 -1.99 21.68 -13.10
CA HIS A 493 -1.91 21.00 -11.80
C HIS A 493 -3.12 21.33 -10.92
N GLN A 494 -3.51 22.61 -10.84
CA GLN A 494 -4.72 23.02 -10.13
C GLN A 494 -5.99 22.42 -10.73
N LYS A 495 -6.07 22.36 -12.07
CA LYS A 495 -7.24 21.77 -12.75
C LYS A 495 -7.35 20.28 -12.49
N LEU A 496 -6.22 19.56 -12.45
CA LEU A 496 -6.20 18.12 -12.16
C LEU A 496 -6.60 17.87 -10.71
N TRP A 497 -6.08 18.64 -9.75
CA TRP A 497 -6.49 18.58 -8.34
C TRP A 497 -8.01 18.75 -8.17
N LEU A 498 -8.59 19.78 -8.77
CA LEU A 498 -10.05 20.04 -8.71
C LEU A 498 -10.85 18.94 -9.43
N PHE A 499 -10.28 18.33 -10.46
CA PHE A 499 -10.89 17.21 -11.16
C PHE A 499 -10.95 15.96 -10.27
N TYR A 500 -9.84 15.61 -9.60
CA TYR A 500 -9.80 14.52 -8.59
C TYR A 500 -10.79 14.79 -7.46
N GLN A 501 -10.80 15.99 -6.91
CA GLN A 501 -11.75 16.40 -5.87
C GLN A 501 -13.20 16.20 -6.31
N THR A 502 -13.51 16.53 -7.56
CA THR A 502 -14.85 16.36 -8.13
C THR A 502 -15.22 14.89 -8.29
N LEU A 503 -14.30 14.05 -8.79
CA LEU A 503 -14.52 12.60 -8.92
C LEU A 503 -14.75 11.95 -7.56
N LEU A 504 -13.93 12.27 -6.56
CA LEU A 504 -14.04 11.75 -5.20
C LEU A 504 -15.35 12.20 -4.52
N ARG A 505 -15.78 13.44 -4.78
CA ARG A 505 -17.09 13.92 -4.33
C ARG A 505 -18.22 13.12 -4.98
N LEU A 506 -18.19 12.92 -6.31
CA LEU A 506 -19.19 12.11 -7.01
C LEU A 506 -19.21 10.67 -6.50
N ARG A 507 -18.03 10.06 -6.28
CA ARG A 507 -17.92 8.72 -5.69
C ARG A 507 -18.60 8.66 -4.31
N ARG A 508 -18.44 9.66 -3.48
CA ARG A 508 -19.03 9.71 -2.12
C ARG A 508 -20.53 10.01 -2.13
N GLU A 509 -20.97 10.94 -2.99
CA GLU A 509 -22.33 11.51 -2.92
C GLU A 509 -23.34 10.80 -3.82
N VAL A 510 -22.90 10.17 -4.92
CA VAL A 510 -23.78 9.46 -5.85
C VAL A 510 -23.94 8.00 -5.40
N PRO A 511 -25.15 7.57 -4.96
CA PRO A 511 -25.33 6.23 -4.38
C PRO A 511 -24.87 5.09 -5.31
N ALA A 512 -25.09 5.21 -6.62
CA ALA A 512 -24.63 4.24 -7.61
C ALA A 512 -23.10 4.13 -7.69
N LEU A 513 -22.34 5.19 -7.37
CA LEU A 513 -20.87 5.19 -7.32
C LEU A 513 -20.32 4.80 -5.95
N ASN A 514 -21.10 5.04 -4.89
CA ASN A 514 -20.71 4.71 -3.51
C ASN A 514 -20.93 3.23 -3.16
N HIS A 515 -21.70 2.50 -3.98
CA HIS A 515 -22.06 1.11 -3.71
C HIS A 515 -21.10 0.14 -4.41
N ALA A 516 -20.55 -0.81 -3.65
CA ALA A 516 -19.60 -1.81 -4.14
C ALA A 516 -20.30 -3.15 -4.34
N ASP A 517 -21.01 -3.32 -5.47
CA ASP A 517 -21.68 -4.55 -5.81
C ASP A 517 -21.43 -4.92 -7.29
N ARG A 518 -20.94 -6.12 -7.50
CA ARG A 518 -20.67 -6.68 -8.82
C ARG A 518 -21.94 -6.88 -9.65
N GLN A 519 -23.07 -7.19 -9.00
CA GLN A 519 -24.36 -7.39 -9.67
C GLN A 519 -25.00 -6.07 -10.12
N SER A 520 -24.53 -4.95 -9.58
CA SER A 520 -24.98 -3.59 -9.91
C SER A 520 -24.04 -2.88 -10.89
N LEU A 521 -23.39 -3.66 -11.77
CA LEU A 521 -22.41 -3.20 -12.75
C LEU A 521 -22.66 -3.89 -14.09
N ASP A 522 -22.69 -3.09 -15.16
CA ASP A 522 -22.69 -3.55 -16.55
C ASP A 522 -21.58 -2.84 -17.32
N VAL A 523 -20.77 -3.60 -18.07
CA VAL A 523 -19.63 -3.10 -18.84
C VAL A 523 -19.74 -3.60 -20.27
N SER A 524 -19.64 -2.67 -21.24
CA SER A 524 -19.67 -2.99 -22.66
C SER A 524 -18.51 -2.31 -23.38
N VAL A 525 -17.88 -3.03 -24.30
CA VAL A 525 -16.79 -2.54 -25.14
C VAL A 525 -17.34 -2.15 -26.51
N LEU A 526 -17.07 -0.92 -26.93
CA LEU A 526 -17.26 -0.43 -28.28
C LEU A 526 -15.88 -0.40 -28.96
N ALA A 527 -15.50 -1.54 -29.53
CA ALA A 527 -14.11 -1.79 -29.94
C ALA A 527 -13.64 -0.86 -31.08
N ASP A 528 -14.49 -0.63 -32.08
CA ASP A 528 -14.16 0.22 -33.23
C ASP A 528 -13.95 1.68 -32.83
N GLU A 529 -14.72 2.16 -31.87
CA GLU A 529 -14.66 3.52 -31.31
C GLU A 529 -13.61 3.67 -30.20
N LYS A 530 -13.08 2.56 -29.68
CA LYS A 530 -12.20 2.48 -28.50
C LYS A 530 -12.85 3.08 -27.25
N VAL A 531 -14.13 2.83 -27.04
CA VAL A 531 -14.91 3.33 -25.91
C VAL A 531 -15.34 2.18 -25.00
N LEU A 532 -15.12 2.37 -23.70
CA LEU A 532 -15.68 1.52 -22.65
C LEU A 532 -16.92 2.20 -22.08
N LYS A 533 -18.04 1.52 -22.13
CA LYS A 533 -19.31 1.94 -21.52
C LYS A 533 -19.49 1.21 -20.22
N LEU A 534 -19.60 1.96 -19.12
CA LEU A 534 -19.81 1.45 -17.77
C LEU A 534 -21.14 1.98 -17.24
N ARG A 535 -22.04 1.09 -16.82
CA ARG A 535 -23.27 1.44 -16.11
C ARG A 535 -23.21 0.86 -14.69
N ARG A 536 -23.52 1.71 -13.70
CA ARG A 536 -23.65 1.29 -12.30
C ARG A 536 -24.99 1.76 -11.75
N TRP A 537 -25.57 0.99 -10.83
CA TRP A 537 -26.83 1.35 -10.19
C TRP A 537 -26.89 0.91 -8.74
N HIS A 538 -27.69 1.61 -7.96
CA HIS A 538 -28.05 1.26 -6.60
C HIS A 538 -29.42 1.87 -6.29
N HIS A 539 -30.41 1.00 -6.07
CA HIS A 539 -31.83 1.41 -5.99
C HIS A 539 -32.23 2.26 -7.21
N ASP A 540 -32.75 3.46 -6.99
CA ASP A 540 -33.19 4.37 -8.06
C ASP A 540 -32.03 5.19 -8.66
N SER A 541 -30.87 5.22 -8.01
CA SER A 541 -29.69 5.92 -8.52
C SER A 541 -29.00 5.09 -9.58
N GLN A 542 -28.74 5.70 -10.75
CA GLN A 542 -27.98 5.08 -11.84
C GLN A 542 -26.96 6.08 -12.38
N VAL A 543 -25.80 5.55 -12.80
CA VAL A 543 -24.81 6.31 -13.56
C VAL A 543 -24.41 5.57 -14.81
N LEU A 544 -24.14 6.33 -15.85
CA LEU A 544 -23.54 5.88 -17.10
C LEU A 544 -22.24 6.64 -17.30
N CYS A 545 -21.12 5.90 -17.37
CA CYS A 545 -19.81 6.46 -17.65
C CYS A 545 -19.34 5.97 -19.02
N LEU A 546 -18.88 6.90 -19.84
CA LEU A 546 -18.34 6.65 -21.18
C LEU A 546 -16.86 7.04 -21.15
N LEU A 547 -15.98 6.08 -21.35
CA LEU A 547 -14.54 6.21 -21.23
C LEU A 547 -13.94 6.05 -22.64
N ASN A 548 -13.51 7.14 -23.24
CA ASN A 548 -12.93 7.15 -24.58
C ASN A 548 -11.41 7.05 -24.50
N PHE A 549 -10.85 5.91 -24.90
CA PHE A 549 -9.41 5.66 -24.97
C PHE A 549 -8.81 6.01 -26.34
N ASN A 550 -9.62 6.54 -27.27
CA ASN A 550 -9.13 6.97 -28.57
C ASN A 550 -8.47 8.35 -28.45
N THR A 551 -7.34 8.53 -29.12
CA THR A 551 -6.64 9.83 -29.25
C THR A 551 -7.34 10.79 -30.23
N GLN A 552 -8.44 10.35 -30.82
CA GLN A 552 -9.33 11.15 -31.69
C GLN A 552 -10.74 11.18 -31.10
N PRO A 553 -11.56 12.18 -31.44
CA PRO A 553 -12.97 12.17 -31.06
C PRO A 553 -13.68 10.90 -31.54
N SER A 554 -14.52 10.31 -30.72
CA SER A 554 -15.29 9.11 -31.04
C SER A 554 -16.78 9.41 -31.09
N SER A 555 -17.45 9.06 -32.20
CA SER A 555 -18.90 9.17 -32.34
C SER A 555 -19.54 7.82 -31.99
N ILE A 556 -20.33 7.81 -30.93
CA ILE A 556 -21.01 6.59 -30.47
C ILE A 556 -22.52 6.72 -30.59
N LYS A 557 -23.17 5.61 -30.93
CA LYS A 557 -24.64 5.47 -30.86
C LYS A 557 -24.98 4.50 -29.75
N MET A 558 -25.86 4.89 -28.88
CA MET A 558 -26.26 4.02 -27.78
C MET A 558 -27.70 4.21 -27.37
N ALA A 559 -28.27 3.15 -26.86
CA ALA A 559 -29.56 3.14 -26.21
C ALA A 559 -29.39 3.45 -24.72
N LEU A 560 -30.20 4.37 -24.19
CA LEU A 560 -30.25 4.68 -22.76
C LEU A 560 -31.48 4.04 -22.11
N PRO A 561 -31.39 3.59 -20.85
CA PRO A 561 -32.56 3.22 -20.10
C PRO A 561 -33.58 4.38 -19.99
N PRO A 562 -34.88 4.08 -19.88
CA PRO A 562 -35.90 5.13 -19.72
C PRO A 562 -35.64 6.05 -18.53
N GLY A 563 -35.83 7.36 -18.72
CA GLY A 563 -35.62 8.38 -17.67
C GLY A 563 -35.02 9.66 -18.24
N THR A 564 -34.56 10.52 -17.35
CA THR A 564 -33.79 11.71 -17.72
C THR A 564 -32.36 11.53 -17.20
N TRP A 565 -31.40 11.73 -18.08
CA TRP A 565 -29.98 11.61 -17.75
C TRP A 565 -29.33 12.98 -17.74
N LYS A 566 -28.76 13.37 -16.61
CA LYS A 566 -28.07 14.64 -16.43
C LYS A 566 -26.56 14.42 -16.47
N LYS A 567 -25.87 15.26 -17.25
CA LYS A 567 -24.40 15.29 -17.25
C LYS A 567 -23.88 15.73 -15.88
N LEU A 568 -23.15 14.86 -15.20
CA LEU A 568 -22.52 15.13 -13.91
C LEU A 568 -21.10 15.63 -14.05
N LEU A 569 -20.38 15.12 -15.08
CA LEU A 569 -19.00 15.47 -15.36
C LEU A 569 -18.66 15.16 -16.83
N SER A 570 -17.85 16.03 -17.44
CA SER A 570 -17.12 15.74 -18.69
C SER A 570 -15.69 16.24 -18.52
N SER A 571 -14.68 15.37 -18.70
CA SER A 571 -13.27 15.77 -18.61
C SER A 571 -12.83 16.69 -19.75
N ALA A 572 -13.59 16.72 -20.85
CA ALA A 572 -13.34 17.61 -21.98
C ALA A 572 -13.84 19.04 -21.75
N ASP A 573 -14.55 19.33 -20.65
CA ASP A 573 -15.05 20.68 -20.37
C ASP A 573 -13.88 21.67 -20.15
N PRO A 574 -14.02 22.94 -20.60
CA PRO A 574 -12.97 23.96 -20.47
C PRO A 574 -12.50 24.23 -19.04
N GLN A 575 -13.36 24.06 -18.04
CA GLN A 575 -13.00 24.20 -16.64
C GLN A 575 -11.88 23.23 -16.21
N TRP A 576 -11.78 22.07 -16.86
CA TRP A 576 -10.74 21.07 -16.64
C TRP A 576 -9.59 21.19 -17.64
N GLY A 577 -9.55 22.27 -18.45
CA GLY A 577 -8.53 22.47 -19.48
C GLY A 577 -8.79 21.76 -20.79
N GLY A 578 -9.95 21.11 -20.93
CA GLY A 578 -10.36 20.47 -22.19
C GLY A 578 -10.78 21.49 -23.26
N THR A 579 -10.88 21.02 -24.49
CA THR A 579 -11.26 21.85 -25.66
C THR A 579 -12.78 22.01 -25.83
N GLY A 580 -13.54 21.40 -24.95
CA GLY A 580 -14.99 21.27 -25.06
C GLY A 580 -15.41 20.04 -25.86
N ALA A 581 -16.57 19.50 -25.57
CA ALA A 581 -17.26 18.50 -26.35
C ALA A 581 -18.74 18.90 -26.46
N ASP A 582 -19.33 18.69 -27.62
CA ASP A 582 -20.77 18.98 -27.82
C ASP A 582 -21.59 17.83 -27.22
N LEU A 583 -21.71 17.86 -25.92
CA LEU A 583 -22.42 16.86 -25.11
C LEU A 583 -23.63 17.50 -24.42
N PRO A 584 -24.84 16.96 -24.57
CA PRO A 584 -26.03 17.52 -23.97
C PRO A 584 -25.96 17.46 -22.44
N ASP A 585 -26.39 18.53 -21.76
CA ASP A 585 -26.49 18.55 -20.29
C ASP A 585 -27.59 17.64 -19.77
N LEU A 586 -28.65 17.45 -20.58
CA LEU A 586 -29.77 16.58 -20.28
C LEU A 586 -30.11 15.71 -21.50
N ILE A 587 -30.30 14.43 -21.25
CA ILE A 587 -30.77 13.47 -22.25
C ILE A 587 -32.11 12.90 -21.78
N PRO A 588 -33.27 13.40 -22.26
CA PRO A 588 -34.57 12.81 -21.96
C PRO A 588 -34.76 11.51 -22.77
N THR A 589 -35.24 10.46 -22.12
CA THR A 589 -35.62 9.21 -22.79
C THR A 589 -37.09 8.94 -22.44
N GLU A 590 -37.94 8.80 -23.44
CA GLU A 590 -39.38 8.55 -23.23
C GLU A 590 -39.65 7.15 -22.67
N ARG A 591 -40.61 7.04 -21.75
CA ARG A 591 -40.97 5.79 -21.08
C ARG A 591 -41.62 4.74 -22.02
N ASP A 592 -42.12 5.13 -23.18
CA ASP A 592 -42.99 4.28 -24.03
C ASP A 592 -42.47 4.05 -25.46
N GLN A 593 -41.32 4.59 -25.86
CA GLN A 593 -40.75 4.32 -27.18
C GLN A 593 -39.57 3.37 -27.10
N THR A 594 -39.53 2.38 -28.01
CA THR A 594 -38.35 1.60 -28.36
C THR A 594 -37.13 2.53 -28.37
N ILE A 595 -36.26 2.35 -27.40
CA ILE A 595 -34.96 2.93 -27.10
C ILE A 595 -34.46 3.85 -28.23
N ALA A 596 -34.66 5.18 -28.09
CA ALA A 596 -34.10 6.14 -29.06
C ALA A 596 -32.58 6.07 -28.96
N GLU A 597 -31.93 5.67 -30.07
CA GLU A 597 -30.47 5.72 -30.16
C GLU A 597 -30.03 7.19 -30.09
N GLN A 598 -29.23 7.49 -29.04
CA GLN A 598 -28.59 8.79 -28.93
C GLN A 598 -27.21 8.73 -29.58
N GLN A 599 -26.91 9.72 -30.40
CA GLN A 599 -25.57 9.90 -30.92
C GLN A 599 -24.83 10.92 -30.07
N LEU A 600 -23.68 10.53 -29.54
CA LEU A 600 -22.80 11.39 -28.72
C LEU A 600 -21.42 11.45 -29.38
N ILE A 601 -20.79 12.62 -29.36
CA ILE A 601 -19.41 12.81 -29.81
C ILE A 601 -18.54 13.04 -28.55
N LEU A 602 -17.73 12.04 -28.20
CA LEU A 602 -16.81 12.09 -27.08
C LEU A 602 -15.50 12.77 -27.53
N GLY A 603 -14.95 13.62 -26.68
CA GLY A 603 -13.61 14.16 -26.89
C GLY A 603 -12.53 13.06 -26.88
N PRO A 604 -11.33 13.33 -27.40
CA PRO A 604 -10.22 12.38 -27.32
C PRO A 604 -9.82 12.15 -25.86
N GLU A 605 -9.41 10.93 -25.53
CA GLU A 605 -8.90 10.53 -24.18
C GLU A 605 -9.76 11.14 -23.05
N SER A 606 -11.07 10.93 -23.12
CA SER A 606 -12.02 11.63 -22.25
C SER A 606 -12.98 10.71 -21.53
N VAL A 607 -13.54 11.22 -20.45
CA VAL A 607 -14.64 10.59 -19.72
C VAL A 607 -15.84 11.52 -19.65
N VAL A 608 -17.03 10.97 -19.80
CA VAL A 608 -18.28 11.64 -19.44
C VAL A 608 -19.10 10.76 -18.52
N ILE A 609 -19.68 11.37 -17.50
CA ILE A 609 -20.54 10.70 -16.50
C ILE A 609 -21.91 11.35 -16.55
N TYR A 610 -22.94 10.55 -16.82
CA TYR A 610 -24.35 10.90 -16.71
C TYR A 610 -24.96 10.20 -15.51
N GLY A 611 -25.80 10.90 -14.75
CA GLY A 611 -26.60 10.34 -13.66
C GLY A 611 -28.10 10.40 -14.00
N SER A 612 -28.86 9.37 -13.60
CA SER A 612 -30.33 9.40 -13.69
C SER A 612 -30.90 10.43 -12.71
N VAL A 613 -31.92 11.18 -13.15
CA VAL A 613 -32.63 12.22 -12.35
C VAL A 613 -34.08 11.78 -12.15
#